data_6e6f15102f9c45bf99e963f9089145e4
#
_entry.id   6e6f15102f9c45bf99e963f9089145e4
#
_cell.length_a   1.000
_cell.length_b   1.000
_cell.length_c   1.000
_cell.angle_alpha   90.00
_cell.angle_beta   90.00
_cell.angle_gamma   90.00
#
_symmetry.space_group_name_H-M   'P 1'
#
loop_
_entity.id
_entity.type
_entity.pdbx_description
1 polymer ?
#
loop_
_entity_poly.entity_id
_entity_poly.type
_entity_poly.pdbx_seq_one_letter_code
_entity_poly.pdbx_strand_id
1 'polypeptide(L)'
;MQQMAQSGAAQYMDCVGLHYNEGILSPSAGSGDPRGSYPTYYFGSMLQRGYGPFGGKPVCWTELGYVTPQGYSTPLSAGFAWGQNTTVAQQAAWLAEAATLSAQSGRVRLMIVWNVDFPSPAGDDPQGKYAMLRPDGSCPACDTLGAVMRR
;
A
#
# COMPACT_ATOMS: atom_id res chain seq x y z
N MET A 1 5.15 -14.92 10.44
CA MET A 1 3.78 -15.34 10.08
C MET A 1 3.59 -16.86 10.20
N GLN A 2 4.43 -17.71 9.59
CA GLN A 2 4.27 -19.18 9.67
C GLN A 2 4.24 -19.70 11.10
N GLN A 3 5.17 -19.27 11.96
CA GLN A 3 5.19 -19.69 13.37
C GLN A 3 3.93 -19.29 14.12
N MET A 4 3.40 -18.09 13.90
CA MET A 4 2.12 -17.64 14.49
C MET A 4 0.95 -18.52 14.01
N ALA A 5 0.92 -18.86 12.73
CA ALA A 5 -0.11 -19.73 12.19
C ALA A 5 -0.03 -21.15 12.81
N GLN A 6 1.16 -21.71 12.92
CA GLN A 6 1.41 -23.01 13.57
C GLN A 6 1.03 -23.03 15.05
N SER A 7 1.15 -21.87 15.74
CA SER A 7 0.72 -21.72 17.13
C SER A 7 -0.81 -21.57 17.30
N GLY A 8 -1.58 -21.72 16.23
CA GLY A 8 -3.04 -21.63 16.29
C GLY A 8 -3.59 -20.20 16.35
N ALA A 9 -2.82 -19.17 16.01
CA ALA A 9 -3.24 -17.77 16.12
C ALA A 9 -4.51 -17.47 15.30
N ALA A 10 -4.78 -18.23 14.23
CA ALA A 10 -5.95 -18.03 13.37
C ALA A 10 -7.30 -18.09 14.12
N GLN A 11 -7.38 -18.85 15.22
CA GLN A 11 -8.61 -18.94 16.01
C GLN A 11 -8.93 -17.69 16.84
N TYR A 12 -7.95 -16.80 17.02
CA TYR A 12 -8.07 -15.60 17.85
C TYR A 12 -8.08 -14.30 17.02
N MET A 13 -8.22 -14.39 15.70
CA MET A 13 -8.22 -13.21 14.82
C MET A 13 -9.38 -13.26 13.83
N ASP A 14 -9.90 -12.08 13.48
CA ASP A 14 -10.90 -11.89 12.43
C ASP A 14 -10.25 -11.72 11.05
N CYS A 15 -9.06 -11.13 11.02
CA CYS A 15 -8.25 -10.96 9.82
C CYS A 15 -6.75 -10.85 10.16
N VAL A 16 -5.92 -11.02 9.15
CA VAL A 16 -4.47 -10.85 9.25
C VAL A 16 -4.11 -9.41 8.88
N GLY A 17 -3.67 -8.61 9.86
CA GLY A 17 -3.21 -7.24 9.62
C GLY A 17 -1.88 -7.22 8.86
N LEU A 18 -1.81 -6.45 7.78
CA LEU A 18 -0.62 -6.26 6.96
C LEU A 18 -0.42 -4.80 6.61
N HIS A 19 0.86 -4.42 6.45
CA HIS A 19 1.26 -3.17 5.82
C HIS A 19 1.82 -3.45 4.42
N TYR A 20 1.46 -2.61 3.45
CA TYR A 20 2.02 -2.62 2.11
C TYR A 20 2.37 -1.20 1.69
N ASN A 21 3.58 -0.77 2.00
CA ASN A 21 4.05 0.60 1.79
C ASN A 21 5.33 0.69 0.96
N GLU A 22 5.86 -0.44 0.46
CA GLU A 22 7.13 -0.51 -0.27
C GLU A 22 6.98 -0.66 -1.79
N GLY A 23 5.76 -0.62 -2.32
CA GLY A 23 5.50 -0.78 -3.74
C GLY A 23 5.94 0.43 -4.57
N ILE A 24 6.58 0.16 -5.73
CA ILE A 24 6.92 1.14 -6.77
C ILE A 24 6.45 0.69 -8.15
N LEU A 25 5.60 -0.30 -8.19
CA LEU A 25 5.00 -0.87 -9.38
C LEU A 25 3.48 -0.96 -9.21
N SER A 26 2.77 -1.16 -10.31
CA SER A 26 1.35 -1.46 -10.29
C SER A 26 1.06 -2.66 -9.39
N PRO A 27 -0.05 -2.67 -8.61
CA PRO A 27 -0.46 -3.82 -7.79
C PRO A 27 -0.60 -5.14 -8.55
N SER A 28 -0.88 -5.09 -9.85
CA SER A 28 -0.93 -6.29 -10.71
C SER A 28 0.45 -6.83 -11.10
N ALA A 29 1.52 -6.08 -10.88
CA ALA A 29 2.86 -6.52 -11.22
C ALA A 29 3.34 -7.65 -10.28
N GLY A 30 3.86 -8.72 -10.87
CA GLY A 30 4.47 -9.84 -10.14
C GLY A 30 6.00 -9.88 -10.23
N SER A 31 6.60 -8.96 -10.97
CA SER A 31 8.05 -8.86 -11.19
C SER A 31 8.41 -7.46 -11.71
N GLY A 32 9.72 -7.17 -11.83
CA GLY A 32 10.21 -5.94 -12.45
C GLY A 32 10.66 -4.87 -11.45
N ASP A 33 10.59 -5.10 -10.14
CA ASP A 33 11.17 -4.19 -9.16
C ASP A 33 12.71 -4.26 -9.22
N PRO A 34 13.41 -3.15 -9.43
CA PRO A 34 14.87 -3.15 -9.53
C PRO A 34 15.58 -3.58 -8.23
N ARG A 35 14.88 -3.54 -7.09
CA ARG A 35 15.40 -4.01 -5.80
C ARG A 35 15.39 -5.54 -5.67
N GLY A 36 14.66 -6.24 -6.56
CA GLY A 36 14.60 -7.70 -6.61
C GLY A 36 13.18 -8.26 -6.41
N SER A 37 13.14 -9.51 -5.96
CA SER A 37 11.88 -10.28 -5.84
C SER A 37 11.38 -10.43 -4.39
N TYR A 38 11.79 -9.53 -3.50
CA TYR A 38 11.34 -9.63 -2.11
C TYR A 38 9.80 -9.42 -2.00
N PRO A 39 9.09 -10.26 -1.25
CA PRO A 39 7.61 -10.26 -1.27
C PRO A 39 6.95 -8.94 -0.92
N THR A 40 7.57 -8.10 -0.06
CA THR A 40 7.01 -6.81 0.33
C THR A 40 6.98 -5.78 -0.80
N TYR A 41 7.71 -6.03 -1.89
CA TYR A 41 7.72 -5.15 -3.07
C TYR A 41 6.52 -5.36 -3.98
N TYR A 42 5.79 -6.49 -3.83
CA TYR A 42 4.69 -6.88 -4.70
C TYR A 42 3.39 -7.09 -3.92
N PHE A 43 2.34 -6.38 -4.31
CA PHE A 43 1.03 -6.45 -3.66
C PHE A 43 0.48 -7.89 -3.60
N GLY A 44 0.48 -8.60 -4.72
CA GLY A 44 -0.02 -9.98 -4.79
C GLY A 44 0.76 -10.95 -3.91
N SER A 45 2.09 -10.79 -3.83
CA SER A 45 2.95 -11.59 -2.96
C SER A 45 2.68 -11.35 -1.48
N MET A 46 2.47 -10.08 -1.09
CA MET A 46 2.10 -9.75 0.29
C MET A 46 0.72 -10.27 0.65
N LEU A 47 -0.27 -10.14 -0.24
CA LEU A 47 -1.60 -10.71 -0.04
C LEU A 47 -1.53 -12.23 0.19
N GLN A 48 -0.80 -12.95 -0.66
CA GLN A 48 -0.64 -14.40 -0.52
C GLN A 48 0.10 -14.79 0.77
N ARG A 49 1.06 -14.00 1.18
CA ARG A 49 1.85 -14.21 2.40
C ARG A 49 1.01 -14.02 3.67
N GLY A 50 0.01 -13.14 3.64
CA GLY A 50 -0.95 -12.97 4.72
C GLY A 50 -2.03 -14.03 4.73
N TYR A 51 -2.63 -14.29 3.59
CA TYR A 51 -3.78 -15.17 3.46
C TYR A 51 -3.43 -16.66 3.63
N GLY A 52 -2.33 -17.12 3.01
CA GLY A 52 -1.99 -18.53 2.91
C GLY A 52 -1.81 -19.26 4.25
N PRO A 53 -0.97 -18.77 5.17
CA PRO A 53 -0.63 -19.51 6.39
C PRO A 53 -1.76 -19.69 7.38
N PHE A 54 -2.77 -18.81 7.37
CA PHE A 54 -3.80 -18.73 8.41
C PHE A 54 -5.14 -19.38 8.02
N GLY A 55 -5.09 -20.40 7.16
CA GLY A 55 -6.30 -21.21 6.82
C GLY A 55 -7.38 -20.41 6.10
N GLY A 56 -6.99 -19.43 5.30
CA GLY A 56 -7.94 -18.60 4.55
C GLY A 56 -8.59 -17.48 5.36
N LYS A 57 -8.02 -17.10 6.51
CA LYS A 57 -8.41 -15.86 7.19
C LYS A 57 -8.18 -14.67 6.27
N PRO A 58 -9.16 -13.75 6.15
CA PRO A 58 -9.00 -12.60 5.27
C PRO A 58 -7.83 -11.70 5.72
N VAL A 59 -7.29 -10.96 4.79
CA VAL A 59 -6.29 -9.92 5.05
C VAL A 59 -6.99 -8.60 5.34
N CYS A 60 -6.46 -7.87 6.29
CA CYS A 60 -6.73 -6.46 6.53
C CYS A 60 -5.48 -5.66 6.20
N TRP A 61 -5.51 -4.87 5.11
CA TRP A 61 -4.50 -3.87 4.86
C TRP A 61 -4.67 -2.77 5.90
N THR A 62 -3.96 -2.88 7.02
CA THR A 62 -3.98 -1.88 8.09
C THR A 62 -3.19 -0.64 7.73
N GLU A 63 -2.28 -0.77 6.78
CA GLU A 63 -1.69 0.33 6.01
C GLU A 63 -1.44 -0.13 4.58
N LEU A 64 -1.89 0.66 3.62
CA LEU A 64 -1.56 0.48 2.22
C LEU A 64 -1.30 1.84 1.58
N GLY A 65 -0.07 2.07 1.11
CA GLY A 65 0.31 3.35 0.55
C GLY A 65 1.40 3.24 -0.51
N TYR A 66 1.44 4.24 -1.37
CA TYR A 66 2.50 4.43 -2.35
C TYR A 66 3.13 5.81 -2.14
N VAL A 67 4.43 5.83 -1.91
CA VAL A 67 5.18 7.07 -1.71
C VAL A 67 5.42 7.77 -3.05
N THR A 68 5.31 9.10 -3.08
CA THR A 68 5.76 9.92 -4.21
C THR A 68 6.26 11.28 -3.76
N PRO A 69 7.50 11.68 -4.11
CA PRO A 69 8.03 13.00 -3.78
C PRO A 69 7.51 14.11 -4.70
N GLN A 70 6.80 13.79 -5.76
CA GLN A 70 6.30 14.77 -6.72
C GLN A 70 5.44 15.83 -6.02
N GLY A 71 5.70 17.11 -6.26
CA GLY A 71 5.01 18.24 -5.63
C GLY A 71 5.61 18.70 -4.30
N TYR A 72 6.59 17.98 -3.75
CA TYR A 72 7.34 18.41 -2.57
C TYR A 72 8.68 19.04 -2.96
N SER A 73 9.12 20.02 -2.18
CA SER A 73 10.42 20.70 -2.39
C SER A 73 11.64 19.87 -1.96
N THR A 74 11.41 18.83 -1.15
CA THR A 74 12.47 17.98 -0.62
C THR A 74 12.40 16.57 -1.25
N PRO A 75 13.55 15.93 -1.54
CA PRO A 75 13.60 14.55 -1.99
C PRO A 75 13.14 13.59 -0.87
N LEU A 76 12.98 12.33 -1.19
CA LEU A 76 12.87 11.28 -0.19
C LEU A 76 14.22 11.10 0.54
N SER A 77 14.14 10.78 1.84
CA SER A 77 15.34 10.39 2.60
C SER A 77 16.00 9.13 2.03
N ALA A 78 17.27 8.92 2.35
CA ALA A 78 18.06 7.82 1.79
C ALA A 78 17.39 6.44 1.95
N GLY A 79 16.73 6.19 3.08
CA GLY A 79 15.99 4.93 3.31
C GLY A 79 14.77 4.73 2.41
N PHE A 80 14.27 5.80 1.78
CA PHE A 80 13.11 5.80 0.88
C PHE A 80 13.46 6.17 -0.56
N ALA A 81 14.75 6.28 -0.88
CA ALA A 81 15.24 6.68 -2.21
C ALA A 81 14.69 5.80 -3.35
N TRP A 82 14.28 4.59 -3.05
CA TRP A 82 13.65 3.66 -3.98
C TRP A 82 12.33 4.19 -4.56
N GLY A 83 11.61 5.06 -3.84
CA GLY A 83 10.37 5.69 -4.32
C GLY A 83 10.57 7.03 -5.04
N GLN A 84 11.81 7.48 -5.25
CA GLN A 84 12.12 8.82 -5.77
C GLN A 84 11.51 9.13 -7.14
N ASN A 85 11.29 8.11 -7.96
CA ASN A 85 10.78 8.26 -9.33
C ASN A 85 9.28 7.99 -9.46
N THR A 86 8.56 7.72 -8.36
CA THR A 86 7.12 7.56 -8.40
C THR A 86 6.41 8.89 -8.56
N THR A 87 5.30 8.88 -9.28
CA THR A 87 4.51 10.09 -9.59
C THR A 87 3.17 10.10 -8.87
N VAL A 88 2.57 11.27 -8.73
CA VAL A 88 1.20 11.43 -8.17
C VAL A 88 0.17 10.65 -9.00
N ALA A 89 0.33 10.63 -10.32
CA ALA A 89 -0.55 9.86 -11.21
C ALA A 89 -0.43 8.35 -10.94
N GLN A 90 0.79 7.84 -10.73
CA GLN A 90 1.00 6.43 -10.36
C GLN A 90 0.42 6.12 -8.98
N GLN A 91 0.65 6.96 -7.97
CA GLN A 91 0.05 6.80 -6.64
C GLN A 91 -1.47 6.67 -6.74
N ALA A 92 -2.12 7.60 -7.45
CA ALA A 92 -3.56 7.62 -7.63
C ALA A 92 -4.10 6.37 -8.36
N ALA A 93 -3.46 5.99 -9.45
CA ALA A 93 -3.84 4.81 -10.23
C ALA A 93 -3.64 3.51 -9.43
N TRP A 94 -2.52 3.37 -8.75
CA TRP A 94 -2.18 2.15 -8.01
C TRP A 94 -3.00 1.97 -6.74
N LEU A 95 -3.39 3.04 -6.05
CA LEU A 95 -4.32 2.95 -4.93
C LEU A 95 -5.70 2.46 -5.39
N ALA A 96 -6.22 2.99 -6.49
CA ALA A 96 -7.49 2.54 -7.07
C ALA A 96 -7.43 1.08 -7.57
N GLU A 97 -6.31 0.70 -8.20
CA GLU A 97 -6.08 -0.68 -8.64
C GLU A 97 -5.97 -1.63 -7.45
N ALA A 98 -5.23 -1.25 -6.38
CA ALA A 98 -5.13 -2.04 -5.16
C ALA A 98 -6.49 -2.26 -4.49
N ALA A 99 -7.36 -1.24 -4.45
CA ALA A 99 -8.72 -1.36 -3.95
C ALA A 99 -9.54 -2.34 -4.80
N THR A 100 -9.45 -2.23 -6.11
CA THR A 100 -10.13 -3.11 -7.06
C THR A 100 -9.68 -4.56 -6.91
N LEU A 101 -8.37 -4.82 -6.89
CA LEU A 101 -7.81 -6.16 -6.73
C LEU A 101 -8.12 -6.74 -5.34
N SER A 102 -8.12 -5.92 -4.30
CA SER A 102 -8.53 -6.32 -2.95
C SER A 102 -9.96 -6.84 -2.97
N ALA A 103 -10.90 -6.09 -3.53
CA ALA A 103 -12.31 -6.46 -3.64
C ALA A 103 -12.51 -7.73 -4.49
N GLN A 104 -11.88 -7.79 -5.66
CA GLN A 104 -12.00 -8.93 -6.58
C GLN A 104 -11.39 -10.23 -6.05
N SER A 105 -10.39 -10.12 -5.18
CA SER A 105 -9.70 -11.31 -4.62
C SER A 105 -10.61 -12.17 -3.74
N GLY A 106 -11.64 -11.60 -3.12
CA GLY A 106 -12.43 -12.24 -2.07
C GLY A 106 -11.63 -12.57 -0.80
N ARG A 107 -10.38 -12.08 -0.70
CA ARG A 107 -9.43 -12.41 0.38
C ARG A 107 -9.13 -11.23 1.30
N VAL A 108 -9.61 -10.04 0.97
CA VAL A 108 -9.37 -8.81 1.73
C VAL A 108 -10.68 -8.36 2.38
N ARG A 109 -10.63 -8.13 3.69
CA ARG A 109 -11.77 -7.62 4.48
C ARG A 109 -11.77 -6.11 4.61
N LEU A 110 -10.58 -5.51 4.67
CA LEU A 110 -10.39 -4.10 4.96
C LEU A 110 -9.16 -3.56 4.22
N MET A 111 -9.25 -2.33 3.73
CA MET A 111 -8.12 -1.59 3.21
C MET A 111 -8.14 -0.18 3.80
N ILE A 112 -7.10 0.16 4.55
CA ILE A 112 -6.86 1.51 5.08
C ILE A 112 -5.72 2.14 4.27
N VAL A 113 -5.99 3.28 3.65
CA VAL A 113 -4.97 3.99 2.89
C VAL A 113 -4.03 4.70 3.84
N TRP A 114 -2.75 4.50 3.66
CA TRP A 114 -1.68 5.21 4.32
C TRP A 114 -1.01 6.18 3.35
N ASN A 115 -1.24 7.52 3.50
CA ASN A 115 -2.24 8.10 4.38
C ASN A 115 -3.12 9.10 3.60
N VAL A 116 -4.12 9.66 4.22
CA VAL A 116 -5.01 10.64 3.59
C VAL A 116 -4.36 12.02 3.57
N ASP A 117 -3.87 12.46 4.71
CA ASP A 117 -3.27 13.76 4.93
C ASP A 117 -2.15 13.68 5.97
N PHE A 118 -1.13 14.50 5.80
CA PHE A 118 -0.04 14.61 6.77
C PHE A 118 0.39 16.09 6.82
N PRO A 119 -0.23 16.89 7.68
CA PRO A 119 -0.24 18.34 7.56
C PRO A 119 1.08 19.05 7.78
N SER A 120 2.08 18.39 8.33
CA SER A 120 3.36 19.05 8.61
C SER A 120 4.53 18.06 8.66
N PRO A 121 4.96 17.53 7.52
CA PRO A 121 6.16 16.70 7.50
C PRO A 121 7.37 17.54 7.90
N ALA A 122 7.96 17.24 9.06
CA ALA A 122 9.19 17.88 9.50
C ALA A 122 10.38 17.27 8.74
N GLY A 123 11.21 18.12 8.11
CA GLY A 123 12.46 17.68 7.49
C GLY A 123 12.28 16.69 6.34
N ASP A 124 12.92 15.54 6.43
CA ASP A 124 12.94 14.49 5.42
C ASP A 124 11.98 13.31 5.73
N ASP A 125 11.05 13.50 6.68
CA ASP A 125 10.04 12.49 7.01
C ASP A 125 9.26 12.08 5.74
N PRO A 126 9.27 10.81 5.36
CA PRO A 126 8.60 10.34 4.17
C PRO A 126 7.07 10.30 4.30
N GLN A 127 6.50 10.41 5.50
CA GLN A 127 5.07 10.19 5.76
C GLN A 127 4.17 11.14 4.96
N GLY A 128 4.56 12.43 4.87
CA GLY A 128 3.84 13.37 4.04
C GLY A 128 3.80 13.01 2.56
N LYS A 129 4.81 12.31 2.07
CA LYS A 129 4.92 11.90 0.67
C LYS A 129 4.07 10.66 0.32
N TYR A 130 3.50 10.00 1.34
CA TYR A 130 2.43 9.01 1.18
C TYR A 130 1.05 9.65 1.10
N ALA A 131 0.88 10.89 1.58
CA ALA A 131 -0.43 11.54 1.65
C ALA A 131 -1.11 11.65 0.28
N MET A 132 -2.41 11.33 0.24
CA MET A 132 -3.23 11.52 -0.97
C MET A 132 -3.50 13.00 -1.24
N LEU A 133 -3.73 13.77 -0.16
CA LEU A 133 -3.87 15.22 -0.24
C LEU A 133 -2.49 15.85 -0.46
N ARG A 134 -2.34 16.52 -1.59
CA ARG A 134 -1.05 17.07 -2.03
C ARG A 134 -0.83 18.49 -1.47
N PRO A 135 0.43 18.99 -1.46
CA PRO A 135 0.74 20.32 -0.93
C PRO A 135 -0.02 21.48 -1.61
N ASP A 136 -0.45 21.30 -2.85
CA ASP A 136 -1.25 22.25 -3.61
C ASP A 136 -2.77 22.14 -3.34
N GLY A 137 -3.19 21.28 -2.42
CA GLY A 137 -4.57 21.01 -2.09
C GLY A 137 -5.28 20.04 -3.03
N SER A 138 -4.62 19.54 -4.07
CA SER A 138 -5.20 18.54 -4.98
C SER A 138 -5.22 17.15 -4.35
N CYS A 139 -6.15 16.29 -4.80
CA CYS A 139 -6.23 14.89 -4.34
C CYS A 139 -6.57 13.95 -5.52
N PRO A 140 -5.67 13.72 -6.48
CA PRO A 140 -5.94 12.81 -7.58
C PRO A 140 -6.29 11.38 -7.15
N ALA A 141 -5.72 10.90 -6.05
CA ALA A 141 -6.06 9.61 -5.48
C ALA A 141 -7.48 9.56 -4.89
N CYS A 142 -8.01 10.68 -4.37
CA CYS A 142 -9.41 10.75 -3.95
C CYS A 142 -10.37 10.51 -5.12
N ASP A 143 -10.06 11.09 -6.27
CA ASP A 143 -10.90 10.96 -7.47
C ASP A 143 -10.89 9.52 -8.00
N THR A 144 -9.71 8.92 -8.13
CA THR A 144 -9.56 7.55 -8.63
C THR A 144 -10.15 6.51 -7.69
N LEU A 145 -9.91 6.62 -6.38
CA LEU A 145 -10.52 5.77 -5.36
C LEU A 145 -12.04 5.94 -5.33
N GLY A 146 -12.52 7.19 -5.31
CA GLY A 146 -13.95 7.48 -5.34
C GLY A 146 -14.66 6.88 -6.56
N ALA A 147 -14.00 6.84 -7.71
CA ALA A 147 -14.53 6.23 -8.92
C ALA A 147 -14.70 4.71 -8.81
N VAL A 148 -13.76 4.00 -8.17
CA VAL A 148 -13.83 2.53 -8.00
C VAL A 148 -14.70 2.10 -6.83
N MET A 149 -14.84 2.94 -5.79
CA MET A 149 -15.66 2.64 -4.61
C MET A 149 -17.16 2.85 -4.83
N ARG A 150 -17.57 3.55 -5.89
CA ARG A 150 -18.99 3.80 -6.24
C ARG A 150 -19.60 2.76 -7.21
N ARG A 151 -18.88 1.71 -7.51
CA ARG A 151 -19.31 0.66 -8.45
C ARG A 151 -20.08 -0.48 -7.79
#